data_d23c682a7ff923a3edbd4f9e30e63431
#
_entry.id   d23c682a7ff923a3edbd4f9e30e63431
#
_cell.length_a   1.000
_cell.length_b   1.000
_cell.length_c   1.000
_cell.angle_alpha   90.00
_cell.angle_beta   90.00
_cell.angle_gamma   90.00
#
_symmetry.space_group_name_H-M   'P 1'
#
loop_
_entity.id
_entity.type
_entity.pdbx_description
1 polymer ?
#
loop_
_entity_poly.entity_id
_entity_poly.type
_entity_poly.pdbx_seq_one_letter_code
_entity_poly.pdbx_strand_id
1 'polypeptide(L)'
;RQMCIRDSYNLGGAANNINNYGYITPKQKFMGLREPHKYGYKFDGWYLDEHFSKKADVLTYEKANGYVVYAKWVRTINNEYSVEHYNYRSNKKAHTLALKDCDYDFIDEIDIPGMPETKENDFLNNYIFSEAQCPQGICITDEYVLITSYSDDKGSLGELMVFDREDGEYLVTLGMDANSHLGGIAFDGENVWVCNSYDTTVERISYDFISLMATANSKQVIDATGVVDVFDVGNKPSCITFYGGRLWIATHNILFKSKMVAYYYDKKDDRLTSLSTYTIPARVQGVTFDASGKVYLSTSYGRNESSYIKCYKSLIALSSRPNSPDITIEMPPGSEELDSVDKSLYVIFESAGEKYLEGTDGKGNSPAPIDKILRINTCLLYTSPSPRD
;
A
#
# COMPACT_ATOMS: atom_id res chain seq x y z
N ARG A 1 -41.94 14.51 -10.77
CA ARG A 1 -40.72 13.83 -10.29
C ARG A 1 -39.87 13.54 -11.50
N GLN A 2 -38.68 14.18 -11.62
CA GLN A 2 -37.69 13.81 -12.62
C GLN A 2 -37.10 12.46 -12.18
N MET A 3 -37.36 11.38 -12.92
CA MET A 3 -36.68 10.11 -12.71
C MET A 3 -35.29 10.21 -13.33
N CYS A 4 -34.27 10.01 -12.53
CA CYS A 4 -32.89 9.82 -13.00
C CYS A 4 -32.70 8.34 -13.32
N ILE A 5 -32.07 8.02 -14.42
CA ILE A 5 -31.62 6.65 -14.74
C ILE A 5 -30.33 6.42 -13.95
N ARG A 6 -30.29 5.35 -13.17
CA ARG A 6 -29.13 4.98 -12.37
C ARG A 6 -28.24 4.05 -13.17
N ASP A 7 -26.99 4.44 -13.32
CA ASP A 7 -25.96 3.67 -14.00
C ASP A 7 -25.03 3.01 -12.97
N SER A 8 -24.51 1.85 -13.31
CA SER A 8 -23.54 1.10 -12.48
C SER A 8 -22.26 0.87 -13.25
N TYR A 9 -21.13 0.92 -12.55
CA TYR A 9 -19.81 0.74 -13.11
C TYR A 9 -19.14 -0.51 -12.54
N ASN A 10 -18.78 -1.45 -13.39
CA ASN A 10 -17.88 -2.55 -13.04
C ASN A 10 -16.48 -2.18 -13.48
N LEU A 11 -15.66 -1.82 -12.51
CA LEU A 11 -14.34 -1.23 -12.72
C LEU A 11 -13.21 -2.27 -12.74
N GLY A 12 -13.49 -3.52 -12.37
CA GLY A 12 -12.45 -4.55 -12.27
C GLY A 12 -11.32 -4.17 -11.31
N GLY A 13 -11.68 -3.61 -10.14
CA GLY A 13 -10.71 -3.19 -9.11
C GLY A 13 -10.00 -1.84 -9.36
N ALA A 14 -10.50 -1.02 -10.30
CA ALA A 14 -9.94 0.28 -10.61
C ALA A 14 -10.71 1.44 -9.93
N ALA A 15 -10.08 2.60 -9.82
CA ALA A 15 -10.72 3.83 -9.42
C ALA A 15 -11.52 4.45 -10.58
N ASN A 16 -12.75 4.90 -10.30
CA ASN A 16 -13.58 5.53 -11.33
C ASN A 16 -13.15 6.98 -11.57
N ASN A 17 -13.39 7.47 -12.80
CA ASN A 17 -13.29 8.90 -13.05
C ASN A 17 -14.48 9.63 -12.43
N ILE A 18 -14.24 10.68 -11.66
CA ILE A 18 -15.27 11.44 -10.96
C ILE A 18 -16.34 12.04 -11.90
N ASN A 19 -15.98 12.25 -13.16
CA ASN A 19 -16.91 12.75 -14.18
C ASN A 19 -17.79 11.65 -14.78
N ASN A 20 -17.64 10.40 -14.35
CA ASN A 20 -18.55 9.31 -14.66
C ASN A 20 -19.68 9.30 -13.62
N TYR A 21 -20.69 10.09 -13.82
CA TYR A 21 -21.80 10.18 -12.87
C TYR A 21 -22.64 8.90 -12.85
N GLY A 22 -23.11 8.50 -11.66
CA GLY A 22 -23.97 7.34 -11.49
C GLY A 22 -25.42 7.55 -11.97
N TYR A 23 -25.71 8.59 -12.72
CA TYR A 23 -27.05 8.86 -13.27
C TYR A 23 -27.02 9.84 -14.45
N ILE A 24 -28.00 9.71 -15.33
CA ILE A 24 -28.27 10.64 -16.44
C ILE A 24 -29.63 11.31 -16.21
N THR A 25 -29.70 12.62 -16.32
CA THR A 25 -30.95 13.36 -16.19
C THR A 25 -31.63 13.57 -17.56
N PRO A 26 -32.98 13.77 -17.60
CA PRO A 26 -33.67 14.07 -18.84
C PRO A 26 -33.15 15.28 -19.61
N LYS A 27 -32.50 16.22 -18.91
CA LYS A 27 -31.91 17.42 -19.53
C LYS A 27 -30.58 17.13 -20.21
N GLN A 28 -29.84 16.12 -19.73
CA GLN A 28 -28.51 15.79 -20.25
C GLN A 28 -28.53 14.92 -21.50
N LYS A 29 -29.63 14.36 -21.92
CA LYS A 29 -29.80 13.52 -23.12
C LYS A 29 -28.73 12.43 -23.32
N PHE A 30 -27.47 12.71 -23.06
CA PHE A 30 -26.33 11.79 -23.17
C PHE A 30 -25.24 12.15 -22.15
N MET A 31 -24.40 11.17 -21.81
CA MET A 31 -23.19 11.30 -21.00
C MET A 31 -22.04 10.59 -21.69
N GLY A 32 -20.96 11.30 -21.96
CA GLY A 32 -19.69 10.72 -22.43
C GLY A 32 -18.97 10.08 -21.25
N LEU A 33 -18.56 8.83 -21.42
CA LEU A 33 -17.80 8.11 -20.41
C LEU A 33 -16.33 8.56 -20.43
N ARG A 34 -15.77 8.81 -19.27
CA ARG A 34 -14.37 9.14 -19.06
C ARG A 34 -13.58 7.92 -18.67
N GLU A 35 -12.32 7.90 -19.03
CA GLU A 35 -11.39 6.84 -18.72
C GLU A 35 -11.18 6.74 -17.20
N PRO A 36 -11.35 5.55 -16.60
CA PRO A 36 -10.97 5.26 -15.23
C PRO A 36 -9.47 4.96 -15.19
N HIS A 37 -8.89 4.80 -14.01
CA HIS A 37 -7.47 4.56 -13.87
C HIS A 37 -7.16 3.33 -13.02
N LYS A 38 -6.10 2.58 -13.42
CA LYS A 38 -5.62 1.39 -12.71
C LYS A 38 -4.12 1.22 -12.93
N TYR A 39 -3.34 1.14 -11.85
CA TYR A 39 -1.90 0.87 -11.94
C TYR A 39 -1.61 -0.43 -12.67
N GLY A 40 -0.56 -0.42 -13.49
CA GLY A 40 -0.13 -1.60 -14.22
C GLY A 40 -1.05 -2.04 -15.36
N TYR A 41 -2.06 -1.23 -15.71
CA TYR A 41 -3.02 -1.53 -16.76
C TYR A 41 -3.26 -0.34 -17.67
N LYS A 42 -3.47 -0.63 -18.95
CA LYS A 42 -3.97 0.32 -19.93
C LYS A 42 -5.48 0.11 -20.12
N PHE A 43 -6.23 1.19 -20.11
CA PHE A 43 -7.65 1.15 -20.39
C PHE A 43 -7.91 0.84 -21.88
N ASP A 44 -8.75 -0.17 -22.16
CA ASP A 44 -9.11 -0.63 -23.52
C ASP A 44 -10.56 -0.25 -23.91
N GLY A 45 -11.27 0.44 -23.04
CA GLY A 45 -12.59 0.98 -23.35
C GLY A 45 -13.69 0.53 -22.38
N TRP A 46 -14.83 1.22 -22.48
CA TRP A 46 -16.06 0.86 -21.81
C TRP A 46 -16.91 -0.07 -22.66
N TYR A 47 -17.61 -1.01 -22.02
CA TYR A 47 -18.47 -1.99 -22.67
C TYR A 47 -19.80 -2.12 -21.92
N LEU A 48 -20.87 -2.54 -22.64
CA LEU A 48 -22.24 -2.75 -22.10
C LEU A 48 -22.48 -4.19 -21.65
N ASP A 49 -21.48 -5.05 -21.72
CA ASP A 49 -21.57 -6.45 -21.34
C ASP A 49 -20.23 -6.96 -20.79
N GLU A 50 -20.30 -7.94 -19.92
CA GLU A 50 -19.14 -8.55 -19.26
C GLU A 50 -18.18 -9.31 -20.18
N HIS A 51 -18.65 -9.65 -21.41
CA HIS A 51 -17.85 -10.34 -22.43
C HIS A 51 -17.14 -9.34 -23.36
N PHE A 52 -17.25 -8.03 -23.09
CA PHE A 52 -16.64 -6.95 -23.86
C PHE A 52 -16.99 -6.99 -25.36
N SER A 53 -18.24 -7.35 -25.69
CA SER A 53 -18.68 -7.45 -27.09
C SER A 53 -19.29 -6.16 -27.64
N LYS A 54 -19.80 -5.27 -26.76
CA LYS A 54 -20.45 -4.01 -27.14
C LYS A 54 -19.76 -2.82 -26.48
N LYS A 55 -18.89 -2.16 -27.25
CA LYS A 55 -18.21 -0.94 -26.81
C LYS A 55 -19.20 0.22 -26.63
N ALA A 56 -18.97 1.05 -25.61
CA ALA A 56 -19.82 2.20 -25.25
C ALA A 56 -18.97 3.39 -24.82
N ASP A 57 -18.90 4.41 -25.66
CA ASP A 57 -18.22 5.66 -25.32
C ASP A 57 -19.20 6.73 -24.80
N VAL A 58 -20.50 6.54 -25.05
CA VAL A 58 -21.56 7.46 -24.66
C VAL A 58 -22.80 6.68 -24.21
N LEU A 59 -23.36 7.10 -23.09
CA LEU A 59 -24.66 6.62 -22.59
C LEU A 59 -25.75 7.62 -22.92
N THR A 60 -26.96 7.13 -23.25
CA THR A 60 -28.10 7.98 -23.62
C THR A 60 -29.25 7.83 -22.64
N TYR A 61 -29.97 8.91 -22.37
CA TYR A 61 -31.12 8.90 -21.45
C TYR A 61 -32.32 8.02 -21.95
N GLU A 62 -32.37 7.71 -23.23
CA GLU A 62 -33.53 7.02 -23.84
C GLU A 62 -33.71 5.55 -23.41
N LYS A 63 -32.71 4.95 -22.78
CA LYS A 63 -32.81 3.58 -22.25
C LYS A 63 -33.28 3.58 -20.79
N ALA A 64 -34.56 3.21 -20.62
CA ALA A 64 -35.32 3.36 -19.39
C ALA A 64 -34.86 2.53 -18.16
N ASN A 65 -33.86 1.65 -18.27
CA ASN A 65 -33.51 0.68 -17.23
C ASN A 65 -32.12 0.88 -16.59
N GLY A 66 -31.41 1.99 -16.89
CA GLY A 66 -30.03 2.18 -16.50
C GLY A 66 -29.05 1.32 -17.30
N TYR A 67 -27.77 1.60 -17.12
CA TYR A 67 -26.70 0.85 -17.76
C TYR A 67 -25.85 0.17 -16.68
N VAL A 68 -25.36 -1.02 -17.01
CA VAL A 68 -24.15 -1.56 -16.37
C VAL A 68 -23.03 -1.45 -17.39
N VAL A 69 -21.99 -0.72 -17.06
CA VAL A 69 -20.81 -0.55 -17.93
C VAL A 69 -19.60 -1.19 -17.31
N TYR A 70 -18.83 -1.88 -18.13
CA TYR A 70 -17.66 -2.67 -17.76
C TYR A 70 -16.41 -2.02 -18.31
N ALA A 71 -15.45 -1.74 -17.45
CA ALA A 71 -14.11 -1.28 -17.85
C ALA A 71 -13.27 -2.47 -18.31
N LYS A 72 -12.71 -2.40 -19.51
CA LYS A 72 -11.79 -3.40 -20.03
C LYS A 72 -10.35 -2.92 -19.87
N TRP A 73 -9.49 -3.81 -19.37
CA TRP A 73 -8.11 -3.54 -19.05
C TRP A 73 -7.16 -4.46 -19.82
N VAL A 74 -6.01 -3.90 -20.20
CA VAL A 74 -4.88 -4.66 -20.76
C VAL A 74 -3.71 -4.45 -19.81
N ARG A 75 -3.19 -5.56 -19.25
CA ARG A 75 -2.06 -5.51 -18.32
C ARG A 75 -0.79 -5.02 -19.03
N THR A 76 -0.09 -4.08 -18.42
CA THR A 76 1.17 -3.49 -18.93
C THR A 76 2.40 -3.94 -18.14
N ILE A 77 2.20 -4.45 -16.92
CA ILE A 77 3.28 -4.98 -16.08
C ILE A 77 3.45 -6.48 -16.32
N ASN A 78 4.68 -6.91 -16.54
CA ASN A 78 5.02 -8.33 -16.60
C ASN A 78 5.17 -8.88 -15.16
N ASN A 79 4.47 -10.00 -14.87
CA ASN A 79 4.51 -10.69 -13.57
C ASN A 79 5.63 -11.72 -13.44
N GLU A 80 6.55 -11.81 -14.39
CA GLU A 80 7.70 -12.68 -14.29
C GLU A 80 8.79 -12.02 -13.44
N TYR A 81 8.89 -12.41 -12.19
CA TYR A 81 9.87 -11.90 -11.25
C TYR A 81 11.04 -12.86 -11.07
N SER A 82 12.26 -12.33 -11.10
CA SER A 82 13.48 -13.10 -10.85
C SER A 82 14.49 -12.24 -10.12
N VAL A 83 15.04 -12.75 -9.04
CA VAL A 83 16.13 -12.09 -8.29
C VAL A 83 17.48 -12.25 -8.97
N GLU A 84 17.61 -13.09 -9.99
CA GLU A 84 18.88 -13.35 -10.68
C GLU A 84 19.38 -12.17 -11.53
N HIS A 85 18.49 -11.20 -11.81
CA HIS A 85 18.77 -10.02 -12.63
C HIS A 85 19.14 -8.78 -11.82
N TYR A 86 19.12 -8.85 -10.48
CA TYR A 86 19.37 -7.70 -9.61
C TYR A 86 20.82 -7.66 -9.15
N ASN A 87 21.28 -6.46 -8.78
CA ASN A 87 22.61 -6.23 -8.21
C ASN A 87 22.72 -6.89 -6.83
N TYR A 88 23.11 -8.13 -6.81
CA TYR A 88 23.25 -8.90 -5.60
C TYR A 88 24.59 -8.65 -4.92
N ARG A 89 24.55 -8.16 -3.68
CA ARG A 89 25.70 -8.12 -2.77
C ARG A 89 25.48 -9.08 -1.63
N SER A 90 25.97 -10.31 -1.76
CA SER A 90 25.79 -11.32 -0.72
C SER A 90 26.38 -10.85 0.60
N ASN A 91 25.57 -10.84 1.66
CA ASN A 91 26.07 -10.73 3.02
C ASN A 91 26.54 -12.12 3.47
N LYS A 92 27.84 -12.40 3.38
CA LYS A 92 28.44 -13.70 3.65
C LYS A 92 28.20 -14.26 5.07
N LYS A 93 27.63 -13.47 5.98
CA LYS A 93 27.41 -13.86 7.38
C LYS A 93 25.97 -14.26 7.70
N ALA A 94 25.01 -13.97 6.82
CA ALA A 94 23.62 -14.30 7.02
C ALA A 94 23.25 -15.47 6.12
N HIS A 95 22.42 -16.38 6.61
CA HIS A 95 21.80 -17.40 5.77
C HIS A 95 20.85 -16.69 4.82
N THR A 96 21.21 -16.61 3.54
CA THR A 96 20.44 -15.90 2.51
C THR A 96 19.66 -16.90 1.68
N LEU A 97 18.37 -16.66 1.59
CA LEU A 97 17.43 -17.37 0.70
C LEU A 97 17.08 -16.43 -0.45
N ALA A 98 17.12 -16.89 -1.67
CA ALA A 98 16.44 -16.20 -2.76
C ALA A 98 14.93 -16.42 -2.62
N LEU A 99 14.11 -15.51 -3.13
CA LEU A 99 12.64 -15.65 -3.07
C LEU A 99 12.16 -17.01 -3.61
N LYS A 100 12.81 -17.50 -4.67
CA LYS A 100 12.55 -18.84 -5.24
C LYS A 100 12.77 -20.02 -4.27
N ASP A 101 13.54 -19.83 -3.20
CA ASP A 101 13.78 -20.83 -2.17
C ASP A 101 12.79 -20.74 -1.01
N CYS A 102 11.85 -19.81 -1.10
CA CYS A 102 10.77 -19.59 -0.14
C CYS A 102 9.45 -20.16 -0.68
N ASP A 103 8.54 -20.48 0.20
CA ASP A 103 7.15 -20.74 -0.15
C ASP A 103 6.44 -19.38 -0.20
N TYR A 104 6.14 -18.89 -1.41
CA TYR A 104 5.54 -17.59 -1.63
C TYR A 104 4.55 -17.59 -2.79
N ASP A 105 3.67 -16.61 -2.79
CA ASP A 105 2.79 -16.26 -3.90
C ASP A 105 2.57 -14.73 -3.95
N PHE A 106 1.98 -14.26 -5.04
CA PHE A 106 1.43 -12.91 -5.14
C PHE A 106 -0.08 -13.00 -5.01
N ILE A 107 -0.68 -12.08 -4.24
CA ILE A 107 -2.13 -12.01 -4.11
C ILE A 107 -2.70 -11.50 -5.43
N ASP A 108 -3.38 -12.38 -6.17
CA ASP A 108 -3.94 -12.06 -7.48
C ASP A 108 -5.23 -11.25 -7.41
N GLU A 109 -5.96 -11.35 -6.30
CA GLU A 109 -7.24 -10.68 -6.08
C GLU A 109 -7.08 -9.16 -5.86
N ILE A 110 -5.92 -8.72 -5.35
CA ILE A 110 -5.65 -7.31 -5.08
C ILE A 110 -4.65 -6.77 -6.09
N ASP A 111 -5.14 -5.96 -7.01
CA ASP A 111 -4.31 -5.07 -7.81
C ASP A 111 -4.31 -3.69 -7.16
N ILE A 112 -3.14 -3.08 -7.02
CA ILE A 112 -3.06 -1.71 -6.52
C ILE A 112 -3.64 -0.80 -7.61
N PRO A 113 -4.81 -0.17 -7.38
CA PRO A 113 -5.46 0.61 -8.41
C PRO A 113 -4.73 1.91 -8.67
N GLY A 114 -4.86 2.43 -9.87
CA GLY A 114 -4.57 3.81 -10.14
C GLY A 114 -5.56 4.70 -9.37
N MET A 115 -5.08 5.78 -8.82
CA MET A 115 -5.83 6.56 -7.86
C MET A 115 -6.21 7.94 -8.36
N PRO A 116 -7.44 8.40 -8.07
CA PRO A 116 -7.74 9.81 -8.21
C PRO A 116 -6.98 10.57 -7.13
N GLU A 117 -6.18 11.54 -7.54
CA GLU A 117 -5.59 12.51 -6.62
C GLU A 117 -6.56 13.64 -6.33
N THR A 118 -6.52 14.16 -5.10
CA THR A 118 -7.17 15.41 -4.75
C THR A 118 -6.13 16.40 -4.22
N LYS A 119 -6.26 17.66 -4.55
CA LYS A 119 -5.43 18.72 -4.01
C LYS A 119 -6.04 19.25 -2.72
N GLU A 120 -5.18 19.65 -1.79
CA GLU A 120 -5.59 20.37 -0.60
C GLU A 120 -6.50 21.58 -0.99
N ASN A 121 -7.65 21.72 -0.33
CA ASN A 121 -8.69 22.72 -0.58
C ASN A 121 -9.52 22.59 -1.88
N ASP A 122 -9.38 21.51 -2.64
CA ASP A 122 -10.09 21.34 -3.91
C ASP A 122 -11.06 20.16 -3.92
N PHE A 123 -11.59 19.87 -2.75
CA PHE A 123 -12.31 18.65 -2.41
C PHE A 123 -13.53 18.32 -3.28
N LEU A 124 -14.22 19.31 -3.81
CA LEU A 124 -15.51 19.07 -4.47
C LEU A 124 -15.43 18.89 -5.99
N ASN A 125 -14.35 19.28 -6.66
CA ASN A 125 -14.34 19.34 -8.13
C ASN A 125 -13.05 18.91 -8.83
N ASN A 126 -11.95 18.61 -8.13
CA ASN A 126 -10.63 18.47 -8.75
C ASN A 126 -9.94 17.16 -8.40
N TYR A 127 -10.64 16.03 -8.51
CA TYR A 127 -9.96 14.76 -8.53
C TYR A 127 -9.17 14.63 -9.84
N ILE A 128 -7.87 14.54 -9.72
CA ILE A 128 -6.97 14.29 -10.82
C ILE A 128 -6.59 12.83 -10.72
N PHE A 129 -6.76 12.06 -11.79
CA PHE A 129 -6.15 10.75 -11.87
C PHE A 129 -4.66 10.93 -12.05
N SER A 130 -3.87 10.33 -11.18
CA SER A 130 -2.42 10.37 -11.26
C SER A 130 -1.85 8.96 -11.13
N GLU A 131 -0.84 8.68 -11.95
CA GLU A 131 0.02 7.52 -11.81
C GLU A 131 1.20 7.81 -10.90
N ALA A 132 1.31 9.04 -10.38
CA ALA A 132 2.39 9.46 -9.50
C ALA A 132 2.28 8.89 -8.07
N GLN A 133 1.18 8.27 -7.72
CA GLN A 133 1.01 7.61 -6.41
C GLN A 133 1.96 6.41 -6.26
N CYS A 134 2.70 6.40 -5.15
CA CYS A 134 3.66 5.35 -4.82
C CYS A 134 3.22 4.61 -3.56
N PRO A 135 2.89 3.32 -3.62
CA PRO A 135 2.56 2.52 -2.44
C PRO A 135 3.70 2.49 -1.44
N GLN A 136 3.38 2.58 -0.15
CA GLN A 136 4.37 2.64 0.93
C GLN A 136 4.07 1.67 2.07
N GLY A 137 2.90 1.76 2.69
CA GLY A 137 2.53 0.98 3.85
C GLY A 137 1.49 -0.08 3.55
N ILE A 138 1.50 -1.17 4.31
CA ILE A 138 0.50 -2.23 4.28
C ILE A 138 0.14 -2.67 5.70
N CYS A 139 -1.15 -2.82 5.95
CA CYS A 139 -1.68 -3.39 7.19
C CYS A 139 -2.86 -4.31 6.88
N ILE A 140 -2.83 -5.52 7.43
CA ILE A 140 -3.89 -6.52 7.26
C ILE A 140 -4.71 -6.58 8.54
N THR A 141 -5.98 -6.20 8.48
CA THR A 141 -6.94 -6.37 9.58
C THR A 141 -7.78 -7.63 9.38
N ASP A 142 -8.73 -7.89 10.26
CA ASP A 142 -9.64 -9.03 10.08
C ASP A 142 -10.57 -8.87 8.87
N GLU A 143 -10.92 -7.62 8.52
CA GLU A 143 -11.89 -7.30 7.48
C GLU A 143 -11.27 -6.68 6.23
N TYR A 144 -10.16 -5.94 6.38
CA TYR A 144 -9.58 -5.14 5.29
C TYR A 144 -8.09 -5.36 5.07
N VAL A 145 -7.67 -5.12 3.85
CA VAL A 145 -6.28 -4.83 3.49
C VAL A 145 -6.18 -3.32 3.28
N LEU A 146 -5.33 -2.68 4.07
CA LEU A 146 -5.09 -1.24 4.07
C LEU A 146 -3.74 -0.97 3.42
N ILE A 147 -3.70 -0.08 2.42
CA ILE A 147 -2.47 0.30 1.72
C ILE A 147 -2.35 1.81 1.73
N THR A 148 -1.21 2.34 2.18
CA THR A 148 -0.91 3.77 2.07
C THR A 148 -0.05 4.05 0.85
N SER A 149 -0.17 5.26 0.31
CA SER A 149 0.63 5.77 -0.78
C SER A 149 0.84 7.27 -0.68
N TYR A 150 1.85 7.78 -1.39
CA TYR A 150 2.08 9.21 -1.53
C TYR A 150 2.22 9.60 -2.99
N SER A 151 2.01 10.87 -3.30
CA SER A 151 2.31 11.45 -4.60
C SER A 151 3.54 12.37 -4.52
N ASP A 152 4.35 12.36 -5.59
CA ASP A 152 5.42 13.35 -5.78
C ASP A 152 4.87 14.70 -6.30
N ASP A 153 3.61 14.77 -6.70
CA ASP A 153 2.97 15.98 -7.19
C ASP A 153 2.67 16.92 -6.04
N LYS A 154 3.19 18.13 -6.15
CA LYS A 154 3.04 19.14 -5.10
C LYS A 154 1.57 19.47 -4.83
N GLY A 155 1.15 19.33 -3.59
CA GLY A 155 -0.19 19.64 -3.12
C GLY A 155 -1.23 18.53 -3.36
N SER A 156 -0.79 17.36 -3.83
CA SER A 156 -1.64 16.16 -3.84
C SER A 156 -1.63 15.50 -2.48
N LEU A 157 -2.77 14.95 -2.05
CA LEU A 157 -2.88 14.21 -0.80
C LEU A 157 -2.11 12.88 -0.87
N GLY A 158 -1.58 12.46 0.26
CA GLY A 158 -1.29 11.06 0.50
C GLY A 158 -2.61 10.29 0.65
N GLU A 159 -2.61 9.00 0.44
CA GLU A 159 -3.84 8.23 0.37
C GLU A 159 -3.76 6.91 1.15
N LEU A 160 -4.89 6.56 1.78
CA LEU A 160 -5.14 5.27 2.40
C LEU A 160 -6.20 4.54 1.60
N MET A 161 -5.79 3.50 0.87
CA MET A 161 -6.69 2.61 0.11
C MET A 161 -7.21 1.49 0.99
N VAL A 162 -8.49 1.18 0.85
CA VAL A 162 -9.18 0.13 1.59
C VAL A 162 -9.70 -0.92 0.62
N PHE A 163 -9.27 -2.17 0.84
CA PHE A 163 -9.72 -3.34 0.10
C PHE A 163 -10.42 -4.31 1.05
N ASP A 164 -11.43 -5.01 0.56
CA ASP A 164 -11.96 -6.18 1.26
C ASP A 164 -10.90 -7.27 1.35
N ARG A 165 -10.74 -7.87 2.53
CA ARG A 165 -9.73 -8.90 2.74
C ARG A 165 -10.08 -10.24 2.12
N GLU A 166 -11.38 -10.57 2.02
CA GLU A 166 -11.83 -11.89 1.58
C GLU A 166 -11.70 -12.05 0.06
N ASP A 167 -12.14 -11.05 -0.70
CA ASP A 167 -12.20 -11.12 -2.17
C ASP A 167 -11.30 -10.12 -2.89
N GLY A 168 -10.60 -9.25 -2.14
CA GLY A 168 -9.69 -8.25 -2.69
C GLY A 168 -10.40 -7.06 -3.36
N GLU A 169 -11.71 -6.90 -3.17
CA GLU A 169 -12.45 -5.80 -3.78
C GLU A 169 -11.94 -4.44 -3.27
N TYR A 170 -11.59 -3.53 -4.17
CA TYR A 170 -11.31 -2.14 -3.81
C TYR A 170 -12.60 -1.44 -3.38
N LEU A 171 -12.61 -0.84 -2.19
CA LEU A 171 -13.80 -0.24 -1.58
C LEU A 171 -13.79 1.28 -1.64
N VAL A 172 -12.75 1.91 -1.13
CA VAL A 172 -12.64 3.37 -1.00
C VAL A 172 -11.19 3.79 -0.81
N THR A 173 -10.88 5.05 -1.13
CA THR A 173 -9.63 5.71 -0.78
C THR A 173 -9.91 6.89 0.13
N LEU A 174 -9.14 7.02 1.19
CA LEU A 174 -9.18 8.14 2.12
C LEU A 174 -7.98 9.06 1.84
N GLY A 175 -8.24 10.32 1.49
CA GLY A 175 -7.21 11.34 1.33
C GLY A 175 -6.69 11.76 2.70
N MET A 176 -5.38 11.65 2.89
CA MET A 176 -4.65 11.98 4.12
C MET A 176 -3.88 13.30 3.94
N ASP A 177 -2.85 13.56 4.74
CA ASP A 177 -2.05 14.78 4.62
C ASP A 177 -1.34 14.90 3.27
N ALA A 178 -1.43 16.06 2.63
CA ALA A 178 -0.76 16.39 1.36
C ALA A 178 0.77 16.41 1.45
N ASN A 179 1.33 16.62 2.62
CA ASN A 179 2.78 16.71 2.82
C ASN A 179 3.38 15.45 3.44
N SER A 180 2.62 14.39 3.61
CA SER A 180 3.07 13.15 4.21
C SER A 180 3.52 12.14 3.18
N HIS A 181 4.59 11.41 3.50
CA HIS A 181 5.05 10.25 2.72
C HIS A 181 4.22 8.99 3.04
N LEU A 182 3.45 9.00 4.12
CA LEU A 182 2.65 7.89 4.64
C LEU A 182 3.42 6.56 4.67
N GLY A 183 4.69 6.61 5.11
CA GLY A 183 5.68 5.53 4.96
C GLY A 183 5.39 4.23 5.70
N GLY A 184 4.39 4.21 6.59
CA GLY A 184 3.99 3.01 7.31
C GLY A 184 2.63 3.13 7.96
N ILE A 185 1.97 1.98 8.17
CA ILE A 185 0.62 1.88 8.72
C ILE A 185 0.51 0.71 9.70
N ALA A 186 -0.21 0.88 10.82
CA ALA A 186 -0.45 -0.16 11.80
C ALA A 186 -1.86 -0.07 12.39
N PHE A 187 -2.42 -1.22 12.77
CA PHE A 187 -3.72 -1.33 13.46
C PHE A 187 -3.52 -1.80 14.89
N ASP A 188 -4.09 -1.08 15.86
CA ASP A 188 -3.96 -1.38 17.30
C ASP A 188 -5.16 -2.13 17.90
N GLY A 189 -6.14 -2.47 17.06
CA GLY A 189 -7.40 -3.10 17.44
C GLY A 189 -8.58 -2.11 17.51
N GLU A 190 -8.33 -0.80 17.50
CA GLU A 190 -9.36 0.25 17.53
C GLU A 190 -9.05 1.40 16.56
N ASN A 191 -7.76 1.68 16.36
CA ASN A 191 -7.30 2.77 15.54
C ASN A 191 -6.26 2.31 14.53
N VAL A 192 -6.22 2.99 13.42
CA VAL A 192 -5.14 2.88 12.43
C VAL A 192 -4.20 4.06 12.61
N TRP A 193 -2.91 3.74 12.66
CA TRP A 193 -1.81 4.69 12.86
C TRP A 193 -0.97 4.76 11.59
N VAL A 194 -0.69 5.97 11.11
CA VAL A 194 0.05 6.20 9.86
C VAL A 194 1.23 7.12 10.13
N CYS A 195 2.39 6.80 9.56
CA CYS A 195 3.59 7.62 9.69
C CYS A 195 3.51 8.89 8.84
N ASN A 196 3.71 10.05 9.45
CA ASN A 196 4.06 11.26 8.72
C ASN A 196 5.58 11.33 8.57
N SER A 197 6.09 10.83 7.44
CA SER A 197 7.54 10.64 7.26
C SER A 197 8.33 11.93 7.00
N TYR A 198 7.68 13.04 6.75
CA TYR A 198 8.34 14.35 6.59
C TYR A 198 8.54 15.07 7.90
N ASP A 199 7.68 14.85 8.87
CA ASP A 199 7.73 15.41 10.20
C ASP A 199 8.10 14.37 11.27
N THR A 200 7.97 14.74 12.54
CA THR A 200 8.14 13.83 13.68
C THR A 200 6.77 13.49 14.29
N THR A 201 5.80 13.20 13.43
CA THR A 201 4.42 12.92 13.83
C THR A 201 3.92 11.60 13.26
N VAL A 202 2.90 11.05 13.92
CA VAL A 202 2.06 9.98 13.38
C VAL A 202 0.61 10.44 13.41
N GLU A 203 -0.15 10.03 12.44
CA GLU A 203 -1.58 10.29 12.33
C GLU A 203 -2.36 9.08 12.85
N ARG A 204 -3.47 9.35 13.53
CA ARG A 204 -4.42 8.34 13.98
C ARG A 204 -5.77 8.57 13.33
N ILE A 205 -6.33 7.51 12.77
CA ILE A 205 -7.70 7.49 12.27
C ILE A 205 -8.48 6.35 12.92
N SER A 206 -9.74 6.60 13.30
CA SER A 206 -10.60 5.56 13.87
C SER A 206 -10.89 4.45 12.87
N TYR A 207 -10.75 3.20 13.30
CA TYR A 207 -11.12 2.04 12.48
C TYR A 207 -12.63 2.01 12.17
N ASP A 208 -13.47 2.46 13.09
CA ASP A 208 -14.91 2.60 12.85
C ASP A 208 -15.23 3.56 11.71
N PHE A 209 -14.46 4.66 11.56
CA PHE A 209 -14.61 5.58 10.43
C PHE A 209 -14.19 4.90 9.11
N ILE A 210 -13.07 4.18 9.09
CA ILE A 210 -12.63 3.41 7.92
C ILE A 210 -13.71 2.41 7.53
N SER A 211 -14.25 1.64 8.47
CA SER A 211 -15.30 0.64 8.24
C SER A 211 -16.60 1.27 7.72
N LEU A 212 -16.96 2.45 8.23
CA LEU A 212 -18.12 3.19 7.73
C LEU A 212 -17.94 3.60 6.26
N MET A 213 -16.76 4.12 5.90
CA MET A 213 -16.46 4.52 4.53
C MET A 213 -16.33 3.31 3.60
N ALA A 214 -15.73 2.22 4.06
CA ALA A 214 -15.65 0.95 3.32
C ALA A 214 -17.04 0.37 3.03
N THR A 215 -17.94 0.37 4.03
CA THR A 215 -19.33 -0.08 3.87
C THR A 215 -20.09 0.73 2.82
N ALA A 216 -19.81 2.02 2.68
CA ALA A 216 -20.39 2.86 1.64
C ALA A 216 -19.93 2.46 0.23
N ASN A 217 -18.76 1.81 0.11
CA ASN A 217 -18.19 1.24 -1.12
C ASN A 217 -18.26 2.20 -2.32
N SER A 218 -17.80 3.44 -2.11
CA SER A 218 -17.98 4.52 -3.09
C SER A 218 -17.06 4.38 -4.31
N LYS A 219 -15.96 3.64 -4.19
CA LYS A 219 -14.90 3.52 -5.21
C LYS A 219 -14.25 4.88 -5.55
N GLN A 220 -14.26 5.83 -4.63
CA GLN A 220 -13.79 7.20 -4.82
C GLN A 220 -12.84 7.60 -3.71
N VAL A 221 -12.19 8.77 -3.87
CA VAL A 221 -11.41 9.40 -2.81
C VAL A 221 -12.32 10.26 -1.93
N ILE A 222 -12.19 10.09 -0.63
CA ILE A 222 -12.88 10.86 0.40
C ILE A 222 -11.82 11.60 1.22
N ASP A 223 -11.97 12.90 1.40
CA ASP A 223 -11.06 13.66 2.25
C ASP A 223 -11.23 13.27 3.72
N ALA A 224 -10.18 12.69 4.28
CA ALA A 224 -10.11 12.31 5.68
C ALA A 224 -9.24 13.27 6.53
N THR A 225 -8.69 14.32 5.96
CA THR A 225 -7.79 15.25 6.67
C THR A 225 -8.43 15.90 7.90
N GLY A 226 -9.74 16.05 7.91
CA GLY A 226 -10.50 16.62 9.03
C GLY A 226 -10.86 15.64 10.15
N VAL A 227 -10.55 14.35 10.01
CA VAL A 227 -10.92 13.29 10.98
C VAL A 227 -9.72 12.53 11.53
N VAL A 228 -8.52 12.97 11.22
CA VAL A 228 -7.28 12.42 11.77
C VAL A 228 -6.80 13.22 12.97
N ASP A 229 -6.26 12.54 13.97
CA ASP A 229 -5.56 13.15 15.10
C ASP A 229 -4.05 13.01 14.88
N VAL A 230 -3.28 14.03 15.25
CA VAL A 230 -1.83 14.07 15.04
C VAL A 230 -1.09 13.99 16.38
N PHE A 231 -0.09 13.10 16.46
CA PHE A 231 0.71 12.86 17.67
C PHE A 231 2.18 13.08 17.40
N ASP A 232 2.84 13.86 18.26
CA ASP A 232 4.30 13.99 18.22
C ASP A 232 5.00 12.72 18.68
N VAL A 233 6.07 12.33 17.98
CA VAL A 233 6.95 11.23 18.33
C VAL A 233 8.42 11.67 18.39
N GLY A 234 9.22 11.01 19.20
CA GLY A 234 10.61 11.41 19.44
C GLY A 234 11.61 11.05 18.34
N ASN A 235 11.14 10.48 17.22
CA ASN A 235 11.97 10.10 16.08
C ASN A 235 11.19 10.32 14.79
N LYS A 236 11.91 10.57 13.68
CA LYS A 236 11.28 10.68 12.36
C LYS A 236 10.69 9.33 11.96
N PRO A 237 9.36 9.21 11.85
CA PRO A 237 8.70 7.94 11.58
C PRO A 237 8.79 7.61 10.08
N SER A 238 9.24 6.40 9.75
CA SER A 238 9.30 5.93 8.36
C SER A 238 8.53 4.64 8.16
N CYS A 239 8.41 3.82 9.20
CA CYS A 239 7.54 2.66 9.23
C CYS A 239 7.07 2.40 10.67
N ILE A 240 5.95 1.70 10.81
CA ILE A 240 5.29 1.48 12.09
C ILE A 240 4.62 0.10 12.11
N THR A 241 4.61 -0.55 13.26
CA THR A 241 3.81 -1.74 13.51
C THR A 241 3.25 -1.74 14.93
N PHE A 242 2.19 -2.51 15.17
CA PHE A 242 1.64 -2.72 16.51
C PHE A 242 1.91 -4.14 16.98
N TYR A 243 2.58 -4.27 18.11
CA TYR A 243 2.87 -5.57 18.72
C TYR A 243 2.99 -5.48 20.22
N GLY A 244 2.37 -6.43 20.94
CA GLY A 244 2.48 -6.53 22.40
C GLY A 244 1.95 -5.29 23.14
N GLY A 245 0.88 -4.66 22.64
CA GLY A 245 0.27 -3.46 23.22
C GLY A 245 1.07 -2.19 23.03
N ARG A 246 1.95 -2.13 22.00
CA ARG A 246 2.84 -0.99 21.74
C ARG A 246 2.92 -0.72 20.25
N LEU A 247 3.07 0.56 19.92
CA LEU A 247 3.47 1.00 18.59
C LEU A 247 5.01 0.97 18.50
N TRP A 248 5.52 0.36 17.45
CA TRP A 248 6.95 0.28 17.16
C TRP A 248 7.24 1.12 15.94
N ILE A 249 7.90 2.25 16.14
CA ILE A 249 8.15 3.26 15.10
C ILE A 249 9.63 3.27 14.77
N ALA A 250 9.97 2.97 13.52
CA ALA A 250 11.32 2.95 13.04
C ALA A 250 11.64 4.17 12.15
N THR A 251 12.89 4.60 12.18
CA THR A 251 13.41 5.70 11.36
C THR A 251 14.24 5.14 10.22
N HIS A 252 14.00 5.58 9.00
CA HIS A 252 14.83 5.25 7.85
C HIS A 252 16.15 6.02 7.90
N ASN A 253 17.26 5.34 7.57
CA ASN A 253 18.56 5.95 7.35
C ASN A 253 19.31 5.18 6.25
N ILE A 254 19.82 5.87 5.26
CA ILE A 254 20.45 5.24 4.09
C ILE A 254 21.82 4.65 4.41
N LEU A 255 22.63 5.36 5.19
CA LEU A 255 24.06 5.06 5.37
C LEU A 255 24.40 4.40 6.68
N PHE A 256 23.70 4.75 7.76
CA PHE A 256 24.05 4.36 9.12
C PHE A 256 22.94 3.52 9.75
N LYS A 257 23.30 2.80 10.80
CA LYS A 257 22.34 2.18 11.70
C LYS A 257 21.32 3.22 12.14
N SER A 258 20.09 2.82 12.26
CA SER A 258 18.98 3.66 12.66
C SER A 258 18.39 3.21 14.00
N LYS A 259 17.28 3.76 14.37
CA LYS A 259 16.59 3.46 15.62
C LYS A 259 15.14 3.07 15.38
N MET A 260 14.65 2.19 16.24
CA MET A 260 13.24 1.84 16.40
C MET A 260 12.85 2.15 17.84
N VAL A 261 11.76 2.86 18.03
CA VAL A 261 11.26 3.28 19.34
C VAL A 261 9.91 2.64 19.61
N ALA A 262 9.79 2.06 20.80
CA ALA A 262 8.50 1.55 21.27
C ALA A 262 7.73 2.64 22.00
N TYR A 263 6.48 2.82 21.65
CA TYR A 263 5.56 3.77 22.27
C TYR A 263 4.37 3.07 22.89
N TYR A 264 3.93 3.57 24.03
CA TYR A 264 2.66 3.22 24.66
C TYR A 264 1.65 4.33 24.40
N TYR A 265 0.49 3.97 23.88
CA TYR A 265 -0.63 4.88 23.75
C TYR A 265 -1.49 4.85 25.01
N ASP A 266 -1.53 5.96 25.72
CA ASP A 266 -2.38 6.15 26.88
C ASP A 266 -3.73 6.72 26.43
N LYS A 267 -4.75 5.84 26.37
CA LYS A 267 -6.10 6.21 25.96
C LYS A 267 -6.77 7.22 26.89
N LYS A 268 -6.37 7.28 28.18
CA LYS A 268 -6.97 8.21 29.14
C LYS A 268 -6.47 9.63 28.94
N ASP A 269 -5.17 9.76 28.72
CA ASP A 269 -4.52 11.06 28.58
C ASP A 269 -4.35 11.44 27.09
N ASP A 270 -4.82 10.59 26.16
CA ASP A 270 -4.74 10.70 24.71
C ASP A 270 -3.35 11.11 24.23
N ARG A 271 -2.33 10.33 24.58
CA ARG A 271 -0.95 10.63 24.24
C ARG A 271 -0.08 9.39 24.00
N LEU A 272 0.96 9.56 23.20
CA LEU A 272 2.04 8.59 23.03
C LEU A 272 3.20 8.87 24.00
N THR A 273 3.67 7.82 24.66
CA THR A 273 4.82 7.87 25.57
C THR A 273 5.89 6.88 25.10
N SER A 274 7.10 7.36 24.84
CA SER A 274 8.23 6.51 24.49
C SER A 274 8.68 5.65 25.65
N LEU A 275 8.90 4.36 25.40
CA LEU A 275 9.28 3.37 26.43
C LEU A 275 10.75 2.95 26.31
N SER A 276 11.17 2.59 25.10
CA SER A 276 12.51 2.02 24.84
C SER A 276 12.92 2.24 23.41
N THR A 277 14.23 2.30 23.18
CA THR A 277 14.85 2.51 21.87
C THR A 277 15.78 1.36 21.55
N TYR A 278 15.72 0.90 20.29
CA TYR A 278 16.53 -0.20 19.78
C TYR A 278 17.30 0.25 18.53
N THR A 279 18.51 -0.23 18.40
CA THR A 279 19.31 -0.01 17.20
C THR A 279 18.89 -1.03 16.14
N ILE A 280 18.61 -0.54 14.94
CA ILE A 280 18.25 -1.34 13.76
C ILE A 280 19.25 -1.08 12.62
N PRO A 281 19.30 -1.95 11.57
CA PRO A 281 20.15 -1.73 10.41
C PRO A 281 19.81 -0.43 9.67
N ALA A 282 20.67 -0.05 8.73
CA ALA A 282 20.33 0.97 7.72
C ALA A 282 19.29 0.44 6.72
N ARG A 283 18.62 1.37 6.02
CA ARG A 283 17.72 1.12 4.88
C ARG A 283 16.45 0.36 5.24
N VAL A 284 16.03 0.42 6.51
CA VAL A 284 14.75 -0.19 6.93
C VAL A 284 13.61 0.66 6.40
N GLN A 285 12.69 0.01 5.68
CA GLN A 285 11.48 0.56 5.11
C GLN A 285 10.21 -0.02 5.77
N GLY A 286 10.32 -1.19 6.40
CA GLY A 286 9.21 -1.82 7.09
C GLY A 286 9.67 -2.63 8.30
N VAL A 287 8.77 -2.78 9.28
CA VAL A 287 8.99 -3.57 10.49
C VAL A 287 7.71 -4.29 10.90
N THR A 288 7.81 -5.57 11.23
CA THR A 288 6.71 -6.31 11.85
C THR A 288 7.21 -7.38 12.81
N PHE A 289 6.30 -7.89 13.62
CA PHE A 289 6.52 -9.00 14.55
C PHE A 289 5.54 -10.11 14.25
N ASP A 290 5.99 -11.36 14.29
CA ASP A 290 5.04 -12.48 14.34
C ASP A 290 4.51 -12.72 15.75
N ALA A 291 3.48 -13.55 15.88
CA ALA A 291 2.87 -13.88 17.16
C ALA A 291 3.86 -14.52 18.17
N SER A 292 4.98 -15.07 17.71
CA SER A 292 6.04 -15.65 18.57
C SER A 292 7.10 -14.62 19.02
N GLY A 293 7.03 -13.38 18.53
CA GLY A 293 7.95 -12.30 18.85
C GLY A 293 9.23 -12.28 18.01
N LYS A 294 9.26 -13.00 16.88
CA LYS A 294 10.28 -12.81 15.87
C LYS A 294 10.10 -11.47 15.19
N VAL A 295 11.20 -10.85 14.78
CA VAL A 295 11.19 -9.53 14.13
C VAL A 295 11.59 -9.68 12.67
N TYR A 296 10.83 -9.03 11.81
CA TYR A 296 11.08 -8.97 10.38
C TYR A 296 11.24 -7.51 9.96
N LEU A 297 12.32 -7.23 9.24
CA LEU A 297 12.62 -5.90 8.71
C LEU A 297 12.71 -5.96 7.19
N SER A 298 11.89 -5.17 6.50
CA SER A 298 12.08 -4.90 5.07
C SER A 298 13.18 -3.87 4.91
N THR A 299 14.14 -4.13 4.03
CA THR A 299 15.22 -3.20 3.72
C THR A 299 15.38 -3.06 2.22
N SER A 300 15.36 -1.81 1.73
CA SER A 300 15.42 -1.48 0.32
C SER A 300 16.30 -0.25 0.07
N TYR A 301 16.86 -0.17 -1.13
CA TYR A 301 17.61 1.01 -1.57
C TYR A 301 17.75 1.03 -3.09
N GLY A 302 17.17 2.06 -3.68
CA GLY A 302 17.27 2.29 -5.13
C GLY A 302 16.45 1.30 -5.97
N ARG A 303 16.49 1.49 -7.28
CA ARG A 303 15.61 0.78 -8.23
C ARG A 303 16.19 -0.51 -8.77
N ASN A 304 17.53 -0.64 -8.70
CA ASN A 304 18.28 -1.72 -9.35
C ASN A 304 18.96 -2.66 -8.37
N GLU A 305 18.90 -2.37 -7.06
CA GLU A 305 19.44 -3.25 -6.03
C GLU A 305 18.35 -4.12 -5.44
N SER A 306 18.65 -5.39 -5.17
CA SER A 306 17.72 -6.28 -4.47
C SER A 306 17.27 -5.70 -3.14
N SER A 307 16.02 -5.92 -2.80
CA SER A 307 15.49 -5.72 -1.47
C SER A 307 15.67 -6.96 -0.61
N TYR A 308 15.59 -6.81 0.71
CA TYR A 308 15.79 -7.91 1.63
C TYR A 308 14.82 -7.88 2.80
N ILE A 309 14.27 -9.05 3.16
CA ILE A 309 13.67 -9.23 4.48
C ILE A 309 14.74 -9.80 5.41
N LYS A 310 15.02 -9.10 6.51
CA LYS A 310 15.96 -9.51 7.56
C LYS A 310 15.18 -10.06 8.74
N CYS A 311 15.33 -11.35 9.01
CA CYS A 311 14.59 -12.05 10.04
C CYS A 311 15.47 -12.25 11.30
N TYR A 312 14.94 -11.92 12.45
CA TYR A 312 15.57 -12.09 13.76
C TYR A 312 14.67 -12.93 14.68
N LYS A 313 15.27 -13.90 15.39
CA LYS A 313 14.52 -14.78 16.31
C LYS A 313 13.84 -14.06 17.45
N SER A 314 14.27 -12.84 17.76
CA SER A 314 13.70 -12.01 18.82
C SER A 314 14.19 -10.58 18.74
N LEU A 315 13.53 -9.68 19.46
CA LEU A 315 13.96 -8.30 19.65
C LEU A 315 15.37 -8.21 20.31
N ILE A 316 15.71 -9.14 21.20
CA ILE A 316 17.04 -9.24 21.83
C ILE A 316 18.09 -9.56 20.77
N ALA A 317 17.79 -10.49 19.85
CA ALA A 317 18.70 -10.83 18.77
C ALA A 317 18.93 -9.64 17.82
N LEU A 318 17.88 -8.91 17.44
CA LEU A 318 17.98 -7.67 16.68
C LEU A 318 18.85 -6.64 17.39
N SER A 319 18.57 -6.35 18.66
CA SER A 319 19.27 -5.32 19.44
C SER A 319 20.75 -5.62 19.61
N SER A 320 21.12 -6.87 19.87
CA SER A 320 22.52 -7.27 20.10
C SER A 320 23.34 -7.38 18.82
N ARG A 321 22.71 -7.70 17.68
CA ARG A 321 23.42 -7.91 16.40
C ARG A 321 22.62 -7.40 15.21
N PRO A 322 22.33 -6.08 15.11
CA PRO A 322 21.41 -5.53 14.12
C PRO A 322 21.82 -5.77 12.66
N ASN A 323 23.13 -5.96 12.40
CA ASN A 323 23.65 -6.24 11.06
C ASN A 323 23.85 -7.74 10.77
N SER A 324 23.43 -8.64 11.67
CA SER A 324 23.59 -10.08 11.51
C SER A 324 22.27 -10.78 11.80
N PRO A 325 21.28 -10.70 10.87
CA PRO A 325 20.02 -11.41 10.98
C PRO A 325 20.24 -12.92 11.02
N ASP A 326 19.28 -13.66 11.55
CA ASP A 326 19.30 -15.13 11.52
C ASP A 326 19.08 -15.66 10.10
N ILE A 327 18.13 -15.03 9.37
CA ILE A 327 17.81 -15.33 7.97
C ILE A 327 17.71 -14.01 7.21
N THR A 328 18.12 -14.04 5.96
CA THR A 328 17.90 -12.97 4.99
C THR A 328 17.16 -13.56 3.80
N ILE A 329 16.08 -12.92 3.37
CA ILE A 329 15.37 -13.29 2.14
C ILE A 329 15.64 -12.19 1.11
N GLU A 330 16.18 -12.57 -0.03
CA GLU A 330 16.40 -11.66 -1.16
C GLU A 330 15.13 -11.57 -2.00
N MET A 331 14.75 -10.35 -2.34
CA MET A 331 13.55 -10.01 -3.09
C MET A 331 13.85 -9.01 -4.22
N PRO A 332 12.91 -8.84 -5.17
CA PRO A 332 12.97 -7.76 -6.15
C PRO A 332 13.15 -6.37 -5.51
N PRO A 333 13.68 -5.38 -6.23
CA PRO A 333 13.86 -4.02 -5.74
C PRO A 333 12.56 -3.33 -5.32
N GLY A 334 12.67 -2.35 -4.42
CA GLY A 334 11.57 -1.45 -4.07
C GLY A 334 10.60 -1.99 -3.04
N SER A 335 11.00 -2.98 -2.19
CA SER A 335 10.12 -3.38 -1.07
C SER A 335 10.04 -2.28 -0.04
N GLU A 336 8.84 -2.02 0.42
CA GLU A 336 8.52 -1.04 1.45
C GLU A 336 8.07 -1.74 2.74
N GLU A 337 6.92 -1.41 3.27
CA GLU A 337 6.44 -2.02 4.51
C GLU A 337 6.03 -3.48 4.34
N LEU A 338 5.98 -4.17 5.47
CA LEU A 338 5.49 -5.55 5.59
C LEU A 338 4.64 -5.72 6.84
N ASP A 339 3.66 -6.62 6.74
CA ASP A 339 2.84 -7.03 7.87
C ASP A 339 2.88 -8.54 8.08
N SER A 340 2.68 -9.00 9.32
CA SER A 340 2.73 -10.43 9.69
C SER A 340 1.41 -10.90 10.26
N VAL A 341 0.67 -11.67 9.47
CA VAL A 341 -0.64 -12.21 9.84
C VAL A 341 -0.72 -13.69 9.45
N ASP A 342 -1.31 -14.51 10.30
CA ASP A 342 -1.62 -15.93 10.03
C ASP A 342 -0.42 -16.74 9.50
N LYS A 343 0.78 -16.52 10.07
CA LYS A 343 2.03 -17.18 9.69
C LYS A 343 2.52 -16.83 8.28
N SER A 344 2.07 -15.72 7.74
CA SER A 344 2.51 -15.15 6.48
C SER A 344 3.05 -13.75 6.68
N LEU A 345 4.04 -13.38 5.87
CA LEU A 345 4.48 -11.99 5.69
C LEU A 345 3.85 -11.46 4.42
N TYR A 346 3.24 -10.30 4.52
CA TYR A 346 2.70 -9.55 3.39
C TYR A 346 3.61 -8.35 3.13
N VAL A 347 4.09 -8.19 1.91
CA VAL A 347 5.06 -7.16 1.55
C VAL A 347 4.52 -6.32 0.41
N ILE A 348 4.59 -5.00 0.55
CA ILE A 348 4.25 -4.04 -0.49
C ILE A 348 5.50 -3.53 -1.21
N PHE A 349 5.36 -3.10 -2.47
CA PHE A 349 6.43 -2.54 -3.28
C PHE A 349 6.02 -1.20 -3.86
N GLU A 350 6.94 -0.22 -3.87
CA GLU A 350 6.73 1.07 -4.53
C GLU A 350 7.02 1.04 -6.03
N SER A 351 7.57 -0.06 -6.52
CA SER A 351 8.18 -0.15 -7.86
C SER A 351 7.18 -0.12 -9.02
N ALA A 352 5.88 -0.21 -8.77
CA ALA A 352 4.83 -0.03 -9.78
C ALA A 352 4.36 1.41 -9.95
N GLY A 353 4.78 2.35 -9.11
CA GLY A 353 4.51 3.77 -9.30
C GLY A 353 5.14 4.31 -10.59
N GLU A 354 4.52 5.32 -11.21
CA GLU A 354 4.92 5.89 -12.52
C GLU A 354 6.41 6.19 -12.63
N LYS A 355 6.98 6.84 -11.62
CA LYS A 355 8.40 7.18 -11.61
C LYS A 355 9.34 5.98 -11.68
N TYR A 356 8.88 4.81 -11.27
CA TYR A 356 9.63 3.55 -11.35
C TYR A 356 9.34 2.77 -12.63
N LEU A 357 8.12 2.85 -13.14
CA LEU A 357 7.72 2.22 -14.40
C LEU A 357 8.32 2.93 -15.61
N GLU A 358 8.24 4.26 -15.63
CA GLU A 358 8.55 5.08 -16.79
C GLU A 358 9.83 5.91 -16.62
N GLY A 359 10.37 6.01 -15.41
CA GLY A 359 11.57 6.79 -15.12
C GLY A 359 11.34 8.30 -15.23
N THR A 360 10.11 8.77 -14.98
CA THR A 360 9.69 10.17 -15.15
C THR A 360 10.50 11.16 -14.30
N ASP A 361 11.08 10.72 -13.19
CA ASP A 361 11.99 11.52 -12.35
C ASP A 361 13.46 11.54 -12.83
N GLY A 362 13.75 10.96 -14.00
CA GLY A 362 15.09 10.94 -14.62
C GLY A 362 16.08 9.95 -14.01
N LYS A 363 15.66 9.06 -13.11
CA LYS A 363 16.53 8.06 -12.46
C LYS A 363 16.48 6.68 -13.12
N GLY A 364 15.76 6.55 -14.24
CA GLY A 364 15.56 5.29 -14.96
C GLY A 364 14.46 4.42 -14.37
N ASN A 365 14.15 3.34 -15.09
CA ASN A 365 13.06 2.42 -14.75
C ASN A 365 13.48 1.37 -13.73
N SER A 366 12.52 0.84 -12.97
CA SER A 366 12.75 -0.38 -12.19
C SER A 366 12.87 -1.59 -13.12
N PRO A 367 13.83 -2.50 -12.91
CA PRO A 367 13.96 -3.71 -13.72
C PRO A 367 12.84 -4.72 -13.48
N ALA A 368 12.14 -4.62 -12.34
CA ALA A 368 11.07 -5.53 -11.95
C ALA A 368 10.01 -4.81 -11.13
N PRO A 369 9.16 -4.01 -11.77
CA PRO A 369 8.04 -3.37 -11.09
C PRO A 369 7.02 -4.42 -10.63
N ILE A 370 6.53 -4.26 -9.40
CA ILE A 370 5.57 -5.15 -8.75
C ILE A 370 4.36 -4.33 -8.31
N ASP A 371 3.19 -4.67 -8.82
CA ASP A 371 1.91 -4.04 -8.52
C ASP A 371 0.98 -4.92 -7.65
N LYS A 372 1.54 -5.96 -7.05
CA LYS A 372 0.81 -6.92 -6.22
C LYS A 372 1.47 -7.06 -4.86
N ILE A 373 0.70 -7.55 -3.90
CA ILE A 373 1.19 -7.89 -2.57
C ILE A 373 1.90 -9.26 -2.65
N LEU A 374 3.15 -9.30 -2.21
CA LEU A 374 3.89 -10.55 -2.03
C LEU A 374 3.50 -11.16 -0.69
N ARG A 375 3.12 -12.46 -0.68
CA ARG A 375 2.85 -13.23 0.52
C ARG A 375 3.89 -14.35 0.67
N ILE A 376 4.59 -14.40 1.81
CA ILE A 376 5.62 -15.40 2.11
C ILE A 376 5.19 -16.21 3.33
N ASN A 377 5.15 -17.54 3.21
CA ASN A 377 4.86 -18.44 4.32
C ASN A 377 6.05 -18.54 5.27
N THR A 378 5.86 -18.12 6.53
CA THR A 378 6.93 -18.09 7.53
C THR A 378 7.17 -19.44 8.21
N CYS A 379 6.27 -20.41 8.10
CA CYS A 379 6.41 -21.73 8.74
C CYS A 379 7.65 -22.47 8.29
N LEU A 380 8.05 -22.30 7.04
CA LEU A 380 9.16 -23.02 6.43
C LEU A 380 10.51 -22.32 6.58
N LEU A 381 10.54 -21.04 6.90
CA LEU A 381 11.77 -20.26 6.98
C LEU A 381 12.79 -20.78 8.02
N TYR A 382 12.32 -21.39 9.09
CA TYR A 382 13.16 -21.88 10.17
C TYR A 382 13.27 -23.39 10.24
N THR A 383 12.61 -24.13 9.35
CA THR A 383 12.58 -25.60 9.32
C THR A 383 13.51 -26.20 8.26
N SER A 384 13.98 -25.40 7.29
CA SER A 384 14.96 -25.88 6.31
C SER A 384 16.26 -26.22 7.03
N PRO A 385 16.83 -27.43 6.83
CA PRO A 385 18.14 -27.73 7.33
C PRO A 385 19.15 -26.75 6.72
N SER A 386 19.93 -26.07 7.56
CA SER A 386 21.11 -25.35 7.09
C SER A 386 21.86 -26.23 6.09
N PRO A 387 22.22 -25.75 4.90
CA PRO A 387 23.15 -26.49 4.07
C PRO A 387 24.37 -26.78 4.95
N ARG A 388 24.60 -28.03 5.24
CA ARG A 388 25.82 -28.45 5.92
C ARG A 388 26.98 -28.15 4.98
N ASP A 389 27.96 -27.50 5.54
CA ASP A 389 29.26 -27.12 4.98
C ASP A 389 29.76 -27.98 3.83
#